data_6cf601296120183da4ae1df68c8eae74
#
_entry.id   6cf601296120183da4ae1df68c8eae74
#
_cell.length_a   1.000
_cell.length_b   1.000
_cell.length_c   1.000
_cell.angle_alpha   90.00
_cell.angle_beta   90.00
_cell.angle_gamma   90.00
#
_symmetry.space_group_name_H-M   'P 1'
#
loop_
_entity.id
_entity.type
_entity.pdbx_description
1 polymer ?
#
loop_
_entity_poly.entity_id
_entity_poly.type
_entity_poly.pdbx_seq_one_letter_code
_entity_poly.pdbx_strand_id
1 'polypeptide(L)'
;MVIVHLSDLHFGRLASGAVVEDLLVEVRRQRPDLVVVSGDLTQRARPRQFRAARAFLEALPAPTLVVPGNHDVYPWWRPLSRLVRPLARYRRYLTDDLRPAFVHDAVAVLGLNTAHGATVKGGRLSAEDLAYLQTFFATVPPSAVRVLVIHHHLVQLQAVGPHDVARGARRALEVIARAGIEFILCGHLHVAHVEPVVVQPDGHRVVIVSAGTATSSRGRGPHRNRNFYNVLRIEADAVQVEERCYEPARRAFIDFRRHRFERAKLPDKCWRA
;
A
#
# COMPACT_ATOMS: atom_id res chain seq x y z
N MET A 1 -5.80 14.68 9.09
CA MET A 1 -6.29 13.75 8.05
C MET A 1 -5.98 12.33 8.42
N VAL A 2 -6.87 11.36 8.13
CA VAL A 2 -6.72 9.95 8.51
C VAL A 2 -6.73 9.07 7.25
N ILE A 3 -5.68 8.27 7.06
CA ILE A 3 -5.59 7.27 6.00
C ILE A 3 -5.61 5.89 6.66
N VAL A 4 -6.51 5.01 6.23
CA VAL A 4 -6.48 3.59 6.58
C VAL A 4 -5.76 2.84 5.48
N HIS A 5 -4.75 2.04 5.83
CA HIS A 5 -3.95 1.27 4.89
C HIS A 5 -4.16 -0.23 5.11
N LEU A 6 -4.78 -0.86 4.14
CA LEU A 6 -5.06 -2.30 4.04
C LEU A 6 -4.17 -2.93 2.98
N SER A 7 -3.87 -4.22 3.12
CA SER A 7 -3.19 -5.01 2.08
C SER A 7 -3.53 -6.48 2.18
N ASP A 8 -3.24 -7.22 1.12
CA ASP A 8 -3.24 -8.68 1.12
C ASP A 8 -4.56 -9.28 1.63
N LEU A 9 -5.67 -8.78 1.06
CA LEU A 9 -7.03 -9.21 1.41
C LEU A 9 -7.27 -10.68 1.04
N HIS A 10 -6.72 -11.12 -0.09
CA HIS A 10 -6.78 -12.50 -0.61
C HIS A 10 -8.17 -13.13 -0.55
N PHE A 11 -9.19 -12.45 -1.06
CA PHE A 11 -10.51 -13.05 -1.22
C PHE A 11 -10.40 -14.42 -1.92
N GLY A 12 -10.93 -15.45 -1.26
CA GLY A 12 -10.75 -16.86 -1.64
C GLY A 12 -9.76 -17.62 -0.75
N ARG A 13 -9.11 -16.98 0.22
CA ARG A 13 -8.32 -17.58 1.31
C ARG A 13 -8.37 -16.73 2.57
N LEU A 14 -9.56 -16.43 3.02
CA LEU A 14 -9.78 -15.65 4.24
C LEU A 14 -9.37 -16.44 5.49
N ALA A 15 -8.99 -15.74 6.55
CA ALA A 15 -8.76 -16.33 7.86
C ALA A 15 -10.10 -16.79 8.47
N SER A 16 -11.12 -15.94 8.39
CA SER A 16 -12.52 -16.24 8.71
C SER A 16 -13.45 -15.22 8.03
N GLY A 17 -14.75 -15.49 7.97
CA GLY A 17 -15.74 -14.49 7.56
C GLY A 17 -15.80 -13.33 8.55
N ALA A 18 -15.71 -13.63 9.83
CA ALA A 18 -15.79 -12.65 10.91
C ALA A 18 -14.73 -11.54 10.82
N VAL A 19 -13.50 -11.87 10.42
CA VAL A 19 -12.44 -10.85 10.32
C VAL A 19 -12.74 -9.78 9.26
N VAL A 20 -13.47 -10.13 8.19
CA VAL A 20 -13.86 -9.18 7.14
C VAL A 20 -14.93 -8.23 7.67
N GLU A 21 -15.93 -8.76 8.37
CA GLU A 21 -17.01 -7.97 8.99
C GLU A 21 -16.45 -7.03 10.05
N ASP A 22 -15.62 -7.56 10.96
CA ASP A 22 -15.01 -6.80 12.04
C ASP A 22 -14.05 -5.72 11.50
N LEU A 23 -13.35 -5.99 10.39
CA LEU A 23 -12.50 -4.99 9.71
C LEU A 23 -13.35 -3.83 9.14
N LEU A 24 -14.50 -4.11 8.53
CA LEU A 24 -15.40 -3.05 8.04
C LEU A 24 -15.93 -2.18 9.19
N VAL A 25 -16.28 -2.79 10.32
CA VAL A 25 -16.72 -2.05 11.52
C VAL A 25 -15.57 -1.18 12.04
N GLU A 26 -14.38 -1.74 12.10
CA GLU A 26 -13.20 -1.03 12.61
C GLU A 26 -12.78 0.11 11.69
N VAL A 27 -12.75 -0.08 10.37
CA VAL A 27 -12.45 0.99 9.41
C VAL A 27 -13.45 2.15 9.54
N ARG A 28 -14.74 1.86 9.74
CA ARG A 28 -15.74 2.91 9.99
C ARG A 28 -15.46 3.69 11.27
N ARG A 29 -15.02 3.02 12.33
CA ARG A 29 -14.65 3.68 13.61
C ARG A 29 -13.48 4.64 13.46
N GLN A 30 -12.52 4.33 12.57
CA GLN A 30 -11.39 5.21 12.30
C GLN A 30 -11.78 6.52 11.60
N ARG A 31 -12.97 6.60 10.99
CA ARG A 31 -13.46 7.75 10.21
C ARG A 31 -12.41 8.22 9.20
N PRO A 32 -11.95 7.35 8.29
CA PRO A 32 -10.89 7.70 7.36
C PRO A 32 -11.35 8.73 6.33
N ASP A 33 -10.43 9.60 5.94
CA ASP A 33 -10.59 10.48 4.78
C ASP A 33 -10.25 9.74 3.48
N LEU A 34 -9.39 8.70 3.59
CA LEU A 34 -8.98 7.84 2.48
C LEU A 34 -8.72 6.41 2.99
N VAL A 35 -9.16 5.42 2.22
CA VAL A 35 -8.71 4.03 2.40
C VAL A 35 -7.77 3.65 1.27
N VAL A 36 -6.59 3.15 1.60
CA VAL A 36 -5.60 2.64 0.65
C VAL A 36 -5.56 1.13 0.72
N VAL A 37 -5.60 0.45 -0.44
CA VAL A 37 -5.41 -1.00 -0.54
C VAL A 37 -4.20 -1.29 -1.42
N SER A 38 -3.10 -1.70 -0.80
CA SER A 38 -1.82 -1.90 -1.49
C SER A 38 -1.66 -3.28 -2.13
N GLY A 39 -2.74 -3.83 -2.70
CA GLY A 39 -2.70 -5.00 -3.58
C GLY A 39 -3.08 -6.34 -2.94
N ASP A 40 -3.01 -7.38 -3.77
CA ASP A 40 -3.38 -8.76 -3.46
C ASP A 40 -4.82 -8.88 -2.91
N LEU A 41 -5.77 -8.28 -3.66
CA LEU A 41 -7.20 -8.35 -3.33
C LEU A 41 -7.75 -9.76 -3.47
N THR A 42 -7.21 -10.53 -4.41
CA THR A 42 -7.67 -11.88 -4.72
C THR A 42 -6.59 -12.94 -4.44
N GLN A 43 -7.01 -14.17 -4.19
CA GLN A 43 -6.06 -15.27 -4.03
C GLN A 43 -5.51 -15.81 -5.37
N ARG A 44 -6.30 -15.80 -6.45
CA ARG A 44 -5.99 -16.42 -7.75
C ARG A 44 -6.62 -15.71 -8.94
N ALA A 45 -6.89 -14.44 -8.85
CA ALA A 45 -7.53 -13.63 -9.90
C ALA A 45 -8.81 -14.27 -10.50
N ARG A 46 -9.62 -14.99 -9.68
CA ARG A 46 -10.87 -15.60 -10.15
C ARG A 46 -12.00 -14.56 -10.16
N PRO A 47 -12.94 -14.62 -11.13
CA PRO A 47 -14.06 -13.67 -11.19
C PRO A 47 -14.86 -13.54 -9.88
N ARG A 48 -15.13 -14.68 -9.20
CA ARG A 48 -15.84 -14.68 -7.92
C ARG A 48 -15.07 -13.95 -6.82
N GLN A 49 -13.72 -14.02 -6.84
CA GLN A 49 -12.87 -13.37 -5.85
C GLN A 49 -12.83 -11.86 -6.08
N PHE A 50 -12.76 -11.42 -7.33
CA PHE A 50 -12.87 -10.00 -7.67
C PHE A 50 -14.23 -9.41 -7.32
N ARG A 51 -15.34 -10.17 -7.55
CA ARG A 51 -16.67 -9.69 -7.13
C ARG A 51 -16.77 -9.53 -5.62
N ALA A 52 -16.22 -10.47 -4.85
CA ALA A 52 -16.18 -10.35 -3.39
C ALA A 52 -15.30 -9.18 -2.93
N ALA A 53 -14.12 -9.00 -3.56
CA ALA A 53 -13.25 -7.86 -3.28
C ALA A 53 -13.95 -6.54 -3.62
N ARG A 54 -14.65 -6.45 -4.75
CA ARG A 54 -15.44 -5.28 -5.15
C ARG A 54 -16.52 -4.93 -4.11
N ALA A 55 -17.31 -5.92 -3.70
CA ALA A 55 -18.34 -5.72 -2.68
C ALA A 55 -17.75 -5.22 -1.35
N PHE A 56 -16.57 -5.71 -0.97
CA PHE A 56 -15.86 -5.21 0.21
C PHE A 56 -15.42 -3.74 0.02
N LEU A 57 -14.82 -3.39 -1.12
CA LEU A 57 -14.39 -2.02 -1.40
C LEU A 57 -15.58 -1.04 -1.42
N GLU A 58 -16.70 -1.43 -2.01
CA GLU A 58 -17.94 -0.64 -2.05
C GLU A 58 -18.57 -0.44 -0.65
N ALA A 59 -18.28 -1.32 0.31
CA ALA A 59 -18.75 -1.21 1.70
C ALA A 59 -17.86 -0.31 2.59
N LEU A 60 -16.71 0.15 2.10
CA LEU A 60 -15.81 1.03 2.83
C LEU A 60 -16.38 2.45 2.95
N PRO A 61 -16.13 3.16 4.06
CA PRO A 61 -16.81 4.42 4.39
C PRO A 61 -16.21 5.67 3.72
N ALA A 62 -15.14 5.54 2.93
CA ALA A 62 -14.39 6.67 2.37
C ALA A 62 -13.90 6.35 0.94
N PRO A 63 -13.47 7.36 0.17
CA PRO A 63 -12.78 7.13 -1.11
C PRO A 63 -11.68 6.09 -0.98
N THR A 64 -11.54 5.24 -1.99
CA THR A 64 -10.62 4.10 -1.92
C THR A 64 -9.60 4.17 -3.07
N LEU A 65 -8.31 4.18 -2.73
CA LEU A 65 -7.20 4.09 -3.65
C LEU A 65 -6.66 2.65 -3.64
N VAL A 66 -6.70 1.98 -4.80
CA VAL A 66 -6.36 0.56 -4.91
C VAL A 66 -5.29 0.35 -5.97
N VAL A 67 -4.24 -0.40 -5.63
CA VAL A 67 -3.26 -0.91 -6.61
C VAL A 67 -3.31 -2.42 -6.70
N PRO A 68 -3.00 -3.05 -7.85
CA PRO A 68 -2.99 -4.50 -7.94
C PRO A 68 -1.73 -5.12 -7.31
N GLY A 69 -1.89 -6.35 -6.78
CA GLY A 69 -0.78 -7.20 -6.37
C GLY A 69 -0.53 -8.36 -7.34
N ASN A 70 0.48 -9.18 -7.07
CA ASN A 70 0.84 -10.29 -7.95
C ASN A 70 -0.21 -11.41 -7.98
N HIS A 71 -1.07 -11.53 -6.99
CA HIS A 71 -2.19 -12.47 -6.97
C HIS A 71 -3.41 -11.98 -7.76
N ASP A 72 -3.45 -10.71 -8.14
CA ASP A 72 -4.49 -10.12 -8.99
C ASP A 72 -4.18 -10.26 -10.49
N VAL A 73 -2.95 -10.66 -10.83
CA VAL A 73 -2.53 -11.05 -12.18
C VAL A 73 -3.03 -12.44 -12.51
N TYR A 74 -3.32 -12.70 -13.78
CA TYR A 74 -3.68 -14.06 -14.23
C TYR A 74 -2.67 -15.10 -13.71
N PRO A 75 -3.15 -16.27 -13.21
CA PRO A 75 -2.29 -17.29 -12.65
C PRO A 75 -1.38 -17.94 -13.72
N TRP A 76 -0.26 -18.52 -13.30
CA TRP A 76 0.76 -19.10 -14.17
C TRP A 76 0.24 -20.19 -15.12
N TRP A 77 -0.83 -20.92 -14.76
CA TRP A 77 -1.46 -21.92 -15.64
C TRP A 77 -2.34 -21.30 -16.75
N ARG A 78 -2.38 -19.99 -16.87
CA ARG A 78 -2.93 -19.24 -18.01
C ARG A 78 -1.86 -18.36 -18.64
N PRO A 79 -0.80 -18.96 -19.23
CA PRO A 79 0.40 -18.22 -19.60
C PRO A 79 0.13 -17.14 -20.65
N LEU A 80 -0.68 -17.46 -21.67
CA LEU A 80 -1.01 -16.48 -22.72
C LEU A 80 -1.74 -15.26 -22.16
N SER A 81 -2.80 -15.48 -21.36
CA SER A 81 -3.54 -14.36 -20.74
C SER A 81 -2.66 -13.57 -19.80
N ARG A 82 -1.75 -14.25 -19.07
CA ARG A 82 -0.82 -13.64 -18.16
C ARG A 82 0.20 -12.75 -18.85
N LEU A 83 0.71 -13.13 -20.03
CA LEU A 83 1.70 -12.36 -20.76
C LEU A 83 1.06 -11.20 -21.53
N VAL A 84 -0.08 -11.44 -22.21
CA VAL A 84 -0.70 -10.45 -23.11
C VAL A 84 -1.56 -9.44 -22.36
N ARG A 85 -2.34 -9.88 -21.36
CA ARG A 85 -3.29 -9.02 -20.64
C ARG A 85 -3.32 -9.37 -19.14
N PRO A 86 -2.19 -9.20 -18.42
CA PRO A 86 -2.01 -9.70 -17.04
C PRO A 86 -3.10 -9.26 -16.08
N LEU A 87 -3.58 -8.03 -16.17
CA LEU A 87 -4.56 -7.40 -15.30
C LEU A 87 -5.96 -7.26 -15.91
N ALA A 88 -6.31 -7.98 -17.01
CA ALA A 88 -7.59 -7.79 -17.66
C ALA A 88 -8.79 -8.06 -16.74
N ARG A 89 -8.67 -8.99 -15.78
CA ARG A 89 -9.74 -9.22 -14.78
C ARG A 89 -9.78 -8.13 -13.73
N TYR A 90 -8.63 -7.67 -13.24
CA TYR A 90 -8.55 -6.53 -12.32
C TYR A 90 -9.26 -5.31 -12.95
N ARG A 91 -8.90 -4.95 -14.18
CA ARG A 91 -9.53 -3.86 -14.92
C ARG A 91 -11.04 -4.04 -15.07
N ARG A 92 -11.48 -5.23 -15.48
CA ARG A 92 -12.91 -5.51 -15.68
C ARG A 92 -13.77 -5.41 -14.42
N TYR A 93 -13.24 -5.83 -13.27
CA TYR A 93 -14.04 -5.99 -12.05
C TYR A 93 -13.85 -4.86 -11.04
N LEU A 94 -12.72 -4.17 -11.07
CA LEU A 94 -12.38 -3.13 -10.10
C LEU A 94 -12.22 -1.77 -10.77
N THR A 95 -11.12 -1.52 -11.47
CA THR A 95 -10.83 -0.23 -12.11
C THR A 95 -9.83 -0.38 -13.25
N ASP A 96 -9.96 0.45 -14.28
CA ASP A 96 -8.99 0.59 -15.36
C ASP A 96 -7.78 1.45 -14.97
N ASP A 97 -7.93 2.26 -13.92
CA ASP A 97 -6.87 3.12 -13.43
C ASP A 97 -5.80 2.29 -12.69
N LEU A 98 -4.58 2.30 -13.20
CA LEU A 98 -3.40 1.67 -12.62
C LEU A 98 -2.43 2.67 -11.97
N ARG A 99 -2.79 3.96 -12.02
CA ARG A 99 -2.06 5.08 -11.40
C ARG A 99 -3.01 5.96 -10.59
N PRO A 100 -3.82 5.35 -9.69
CA PRO A 100 -4.80 6.12 -8.92
C PRO A 100 -4.10 7.16 -8.06
N ALA A 101 -4.68 8.34 -7.97
CA ALA A 101 -4.15 9.43 -7.18
C ALA A 101 -5.22 10.05 -6.30
N PHE A 102 -4.80 10.57 -5.17
CA PHE A 102 -5.62 11.35 -4.26
C PHE A 102 -4.81 12.56 -3.79
N VAL A 103 -5.37 13.74 -3.94
CA VAL A 103 -4.73 15.01 -3.54
C VAL A 103 -5.67 15.77 -2.60
N HIS A 104 -5.11 16.16 -1.48
CA HIS A 104 -5.74 17.02 -0.48
C HIS A 104 -4.68 18.00 0.03
N ASP A 105 -5.07 19.11 0.66
CA ASP A 105 -4.13 20.15 1.13
C ASP A 105 -2.98 19.61 2.00
N ALA A 106 -3.27 18.62 2.84
CA ALA A 106 -2.30 18.03 3.76
C ALA A 106 -1.50 16.85 3.18
N VAL A 107 -1.96 16.22 2.07
CA VAL A 107 -1.37 14.98 1.56
C VAL A 107 -1.61 14.80 0.07
N ALA A 108 -0.62 14.23 -0.61
CA ALA A 108 -0.79 13.67 -1.93
C ALA A 108 -0.37 12.21 -1.95
N VAL A 109 -1.27 11.35 -2.41
CA VAL A 109 -1.09 9.89 -2.48
C VAL A 109 -1.13 9.47 -3.94
N LEU A 110 -0.09 8.77 -4.40
CA LEU A 110 -0.03 8.18 -5.73
C LEU A 110 0.13 6.66 -5.63
N GLY A 111 -0.76 5.92 -6.28
CA GLY A 111 -0.63 4.48 -6.46
C GLY A 111 0.09 4.15 -7.78
N LEU A 112 1.00 3.17 -7.76
CA LEU A 112 1.64 2.64 -8.95
C LEU A 112 1.54 1.12 -8.99
N ASN A 113 1.26 0.60 -10.18
CA ASN A 113 1.24 -0.83 -10.41
C ASN A 113 2.65 -1.41 -10.47
N THR A 114 2.94 -2.36 -9.58
CA THR A 114 4.18 -3.16 -9.61
C THR A 114 3.98 -4.61 -10.05
N ALA A 115 2.73 -5.02 -10.30
CA ALA A 115 2.39 -6.41 -10.66
C ALA A 115 2.38 -6.61 -12.16
N HIS A 116 3.17 -7.56 -12.67
CA HIS A 116 3.34 -7.84 -14.09
C HIS A 116 3.21 -9.33 -14.42
N GLY A 117 2.85 -9.61 -15.68
CA GLY A 117 2.69 -10.99 -16.16
C GLY A 117 4.00 -11.79 -16.22
N ALA A 118 5.12 -11.12 -16.48
CA ALA A 118 6.43 -11.76 -16.63
C ALA A 118 7.07 -12.23 -15.31
N THR A 119 6.53 -11.82 -14.16
CA THR A 119 7.04 -12.22 -12.84
C THR A 119 5.95 -12.96 -12.07
N VAL A 120 6.32 -14.00 -11.30
CA VAL A 120 5.34 -14.75 -10.48
C VAL A 120 5.16 -14.11 -9.11
N LYS A 121 6.25 -13.73 -8.45
CA LYS A 121 6.24 -13.12 -7.11
C LYS A 121 6.86 -11.73 -7.10
N GLY A 122 7.83 -11.45 -7.98
CA GLY A 122 8.53 -10.18 -8.01
C GLY A 122 7.72 -9.06 -8.63
N GLY A 123 8.00 -7.84 -8.20
CA GLY A 123 7.47 -6.61 -8.77
C GLY A 123 8.40 -5.97 -9.80
N ARG A 124 7.89 -4.95 -10.49
CA ARG A 124 8.67 -4.09 -11.38
C ARG A 124 8.03 -2.71 -11.45
N LEU A 125 8.86 -1.67 -11.45
CA LEU A 125 8.46 -0.32 -11.85
C LEU A 125 9.05 -0.02 -13.24
N SER A 126 8.24 0.48 -14.14
CA SER A 126 8.68 0.88 -15.48
C SER A 126 9.31 2.28 -15.46
N ALA A 127 10.09 2.60 -16.50
CA ALA A 127 10.61 3.96 -16.66
C ALA A 127 9.48 5.00 -16.83
N GLU A 128 8.38 4.60 -17.47
CA GLU A 128 7.20 5.44 -17.64
C GLU A 128 6.50 5.73 -16.30
N ASP A 129 6.37 4.72 -15.40
CA ASP A 129 5.80 4.92 -14.08
C ASP A 129 6.65 5.87 -13.23
N LEU A 130 7.98 5.77 -13.34
CA LEU A 130 8.91 6.66 -12.64
C LEU A 130 8.85 8.10 -13.17
N ALA A 131 8.73 8.29 -14.50
CA ALA A 131 8.54 9.60 -15.10
C ALA A 131 7.21 10.22 -14.67
N TYR A 132 6.13 9.44 -14.67
CA TYR A 132 4.81 9.88 -14.18
C TYR A 132 4.87 10.30 -12.71
N LEU A 133 5.52 9.52 -11.86
CA LEU A 133 5.71 9.84 -10.44
C LEU A 133 6.38 11.21 -10.27
N GLN A 134 7.46 11.48 -11.00
CA GLN A 134 8.16 12.77 -10.95
C GLN A 134 7.25 13.92 -11.35
N THR A 135 6.54 13.78 -12.49
CA THR A 135 5.63 14.80 -12.99
C THR A 135 4.48 15.05 -12.01
N PHE A 136 3.88 14.00 -11.47
CA PHE A 136 2.79 14.12 -10.50
C PHE A 136 3.23 14.89 -9.24
N PHE A 137 4.32 14.48 -8.60
CA PHE A 137 4.75 15.14 -7.37
C PHE A 137 5.38 16.52 -7.58
N ALA A 138 5.77 16.87 -8.81
CA ALA A 138 6.19 18.24 -9.14
C ALA A 138 5.04 19.25 -9.08
N THR A 139 3.78 18.79 -9.23
CA THR A 139 2.59 19.65 -9.14
C THR A 139 2.02 19.75 -7.72
N VAL A 140 2.52 18.93 -6.81
CA VAL A 140 2.03 18.86 -5.41
C VAL A 140 2.70 19.94 -4.56
N PRO A 141 1.94 20.68 -3.73
CA PRO A 141 2.51 21.65 -2.80
C PRO A 141 3.61 21.05 -1.92
N PRO A 142 4.70 21.77 -1.65
CA PRO A 142 5.80 21.28 -0.80
C PRO A 142 5.37 20.96 0.63
N SER A 143 4.29 21.58 1.10
CA SER A 143 3.72 21.36 2.44
C SER A 143 2.92 20.07 2.58
N ALA A 144 2.48 19.47 1.48
CA ALA A 144 1.73 18.22 1.52
C ALA A 144 2.65 17.02 1.78
N VAL A 145 2.23 16.10 2.64
CA VAL A 145 2.88 14.80 2.84
C VAL A 145 2.80 14.00 1.55
N ARG A 146 3.92 13.51 1.06
CA ARG A 146 4.01 12.76 -0.20
C ARG A 146 4.07 11.27 0.05
N VAL A 147 3.04 10.56 -0.40
CA VAL A 147 2.85 9.12 -0.15
C VAL A 147 2.81 8.35 -1.48
N LEU A 148 3.65 7.35 -1.60
CA LEU A 148 3.64 6.38 -2.69
C LEU A 148 2.98 5.08 -2.22
N VAL A 149 2.08 4.52 -3.04
CA VAL A 149 1.44 3.22 -2.78
C VAL A 149 1.87 2.23 -3.85
N ILE A 150 2.49 1.15 -3.44
CA ILE A 150 2.92 0.05 -4.30
C ILE A 150 2.67 -1.28 -3.58
N HIS A 151 2.60 -2.39 -4.31
CA HIS A 151 2.45 -3.69 -3.66
C HIS A 151 3.78 -4.28 -3.21
N HIS A 152 4.80 -4.31 -4.10
CA HIS A 152 6.09 -4.94 -3.84
C HIS A 152 7.08 -3.97 -3.22
N HIS A 153 7.90 -4.46 -2.30
CA HIS A 153 8.95 -3.67 -1.65
C HIS A 153 10.06 -3.23 -2.61
N LEU A 154 10.64 -2.06 -2.35
CA LEU A 154 11.82 -1.52 -3.05
C LEU A 154 13.12 -1.70 -2.26
N VAL A 155 13.01 -2.04 -0.98
CA VAL A 155 14.15 -2.26 -0.08
C VAL A 155 13.96 -3.58 0.66
N GLN A 156 15.04 -4.18 1.10
CA GLN A 156 14.98 -5.31 2.04
C GLN A 156 14.73 -4.77 3.45
N LEU A 157 13.71 -5.28 4.11
CA LEU A 157 13.39 -4.93 5.50
C LEU A 157 14.21 -5.82 6.43
N GLN A 158 15.00 -5.21 7.33
CA GLN A 158 15.86 -5.96 8.25
C GLN A 158 15.07 -6.92 9.14
N ALA A 159 13.91 -6.48 9.63
CA ALA A 159 13.03 -7.28 10.49
C ALA A 159 12.41 -8.52 9.82
N VAL A 160 12.40 -8.58 8.48
CA VAL A 160 11.80 -9.68 7.71
C VAL A 160 12.83 -10.68 7.22
N GLY A 161 14.10 -10.27 7.18
CA GLY A 161 15.19 -11.03 6.59
C GLY A 161 15.20 -11.00 5.06
N PRO A 162 16.00 -11.85 4.39
CA PRO A 162 16.15 -11.84 2.94
C PRO A 162 14.82 -12.07 2.21
N HIS A 163 14.48 -11.18 1.30
CA HIS A 163 13.31 -11.29 0.41
C HIS A 163 13.54 -10.55 -0.90
N ASP A 164 12.73 -10.87 -1.90
CA ASP A 164 12.80 -10.23 -3.21
C ASP A 164 12.32 -8.78 -3.14
N VAL A 165 13.06 -7.88 -3.78
CA VAL A 165 12.65 -6.50 -4.04
C VAL A 165 12.21 -6.34 -5.51
N ALA A 166 11.42 -5.32 -5.81
CA ALA A 166 10.96 -5.06 -7.15
C ALA A 166 12.13 -4.76 -8.11
N ARG A 167 12.06 -5.23 -9.34
CA ARG A 167 13.05 -4.91 -10.38
C ARG A 167 13.06 -3.42 -10.66
N GLY A 168 14.24 -2.83 -10.75
CA GLY A 168 14.40 -1.39 -10.92
C GLY A 168 14.33 -0.60 -9.60
N ALA A 169 14.34 -1.27 -8.44
CA ALA A 169 14.23 -0.64 -7.13
C ALA A 169 15.26 0.48 -6.90
N ARG A 170 16.54 0.27 -7.26
CA ARG A 170 17.58 1.31 -7.10
C ARG A 170 17.19 2.61 -7.83
N ARG A 171 16.82 2.51 -9.11
CA ARG A 171 16.40 3.69 -9.89
C ARG A 171 15.11 4.30 -9.34
N ALA A 172 14.18 3.47 -8.88
CA ALA A 172 12.95 3.94 -8.24
C ALA A 172 13.26 4.75 -6.97
N LEU A 173 14.16 4.29 -6.13
CA LEU A 173 14.56 4.99 -4.91
C LEU A 173 15.23 6.34 -5.19
N GLU A 174 16.07 6.43 -6.23
CA GLU A 174 16.66 7.70 -6.68
C GLU A 174 15.56 8.71 -7.12
N VAL A 175 14.54 8.23 -7.81
CA VAL A 175 13.39 9.07 -8.25
C VAL A 175 12.53 9.47 -7.04
N ILE A 176 12.28 8.55 -6.13
CA ILE A 176 11.54 8.76 -4.88
C ILE A 176 12.20 9.85 -4.03
N ALA A 177 13.53 9.79 -3.87
CA ALA A 177 14.28 10.79 -3.15
C ALA A 177 14.15 12.19 -3.80
N ARG A 178 14.35 12.28 -5.11
CA ARG A 178 14.18 13.55 -5.85
C ARG A 178 12.75 14.10 -5.81
N ALA A 179 11.75 13.22 -5.80
CA ALA A 179 10.36 13.62 -5.67
C ALA A 179 9.95 13.97 -4.23
N GLY A 180 10.85 13.81 -3.25
CA GLY A 180 10.60 14.12 -1.85
C GLY A 180 9.51 13.24 -1.22
N ILE A 181 9.40 11.97 -1.62
CA ILE A 181 8.40 11.06 -1.06
C ILE A 181 8.78 10.69 0.37
N GLU A 182 7.86 10.91 1.30
CA GLU A 182 8.07 10.69 2.73
C GLU A 182 7.65 9.29 3.19
N PHE A 183 6.59 8.73 2.59
CA PHE A 183 6.04 7.42 2.97
C PHE A 183 5.84 6.52 1.76
N ILE A 184 6.15 5.23 1.92
CA ILE A 184 5.81 4.17 0.95
C ILE A 184 4.92 3.16 1.65
N LEU A 185 3.66 3.03 1.19
CA LEU A 185 2.72 2.03 1.68
C LEU A 185 2.79 0.80 0.79
N CYS A 186 3.04 -0.37 1.38
CA CYS A 186 3.22 -1.62 0.64
C CYS A 186 2.66 -2.84 1.39
N GLY A 187 2.56 -3.98 0.69
CA GLY A 187 2.08 -5.26 1.21
C GLY A 187 3.03 -6.40 0.89
N HIS A 188 2.51 -7.48 0.27
CA HIS A 188 3.24 -8.60 -0.31
C HIS A 188 3.94 -9.55 0.67
N LEU A 189 4.64 -9.05 1.67
CA LEU A 189 5.39 -9.88 2.62
C LEU A 189 4.49 -10.52 3.69
N HIS A 190 3.26 -10.03 3.85
CA HIS A 190 2.31 -10.44 4.88
C HIS A 190 2.85 -10.26 6.31
N VAL A 191 3.70 -9.24 6.49
CA VAL A 191 4.29 -8.86 7.77
C VAL A 191 4.00 -7.38 7.99
N ALA A 192 3.35 -7.04 9.11
CA ALA A 192 3.18 -5.65 9.53
C ALA A 192 4.52 -5.12 10.06
N HIS A 193 4.99 -4.02 9.48
CA HIS A 193 6.27 -3.43 9.87
C HIS A 193 6.38 -1.99 9.40
N VAL A 194 6.94 -1.14 10.25
CA VAL A 194 7.20 0.26 9.94
C VAL A 194 8.69 0.54 10.17
N GLU A 195 9.39 0.98 9.14
CA GLU A 195 10.84 1.19 9.18
C GLU A 195 11.24 2.44 8.40
N PRO A 196 11.94 3.42 9.01
CA PRO A 196 12.57 4.51 8.29
C PRO A 196 13.84 4.00 7.58
N VAL A 197 13.97 4.34 6.30
CA VAL A 197 15.11 3.95 5.45
C VAL A 197 15.77 5.21 4.88
N VAL A 198 17.10 5.22 4.84
CA VAL A 198 17.87 6.28 4.19
C VAL A 198 18.17 5.86 2.76
N VAL A 199 17.74 6.68 1.81
CA VAL A 199 17.95 6.47 0.38
C VAL A 199 19.19 7.23 -0.07
N GLN A 200 20.14 6.54 -0.67
CA GLN A 200 21.36 7.12 -1.23
C GLN A 200 21.12 7.65 -2.66
N PRO A 201 21.89 8.64 -3.15
CA PRO A 201 23.06 9.26 -2.50
C PRO A 201 22.72 10.43 -1.54
N ASP A 202 21.52 11.00 -1.62
CA ASP A 202 21.22 12.32 -1.03
C ASP A 202 20.81 12.24 0.46
N GLY A 203 20.86 11.05 1.07
CA GLY A 203 20.49 10.85 2.47
C GLY A 203 18.99 11.07 2.75
N HIS A 204 18.14 11.08 1.71
CA HIS A 204 16.71 11.25 1.85
C HIS A 204 16.10 10.14 2.72
N ARG A 205 15.29 10.53 3.69
CA ARG A 205 14.60 9.57 4.57
C ARG A 205 13.21 9.28 4.04
N VAL A 206 12.90 8.00 3.87
CA VAL A 206 11.57 7.52 3.52
C VAL A 206 11.12 6.49 4.56
N VAL A 207 9.86 6.54 4.95
CA VAL A 207 9.28 5.56 5.89
C VAL A 207 8.55 4.49 5.09
N ILE A 208 9.00 3.24 5.22
CA ILE A 208 8.31 2.09 4.65
C ILE A 208 7.23 1.65 5.65
N VAL A 209 5.99 1.60 5.20
CA VAL A 209 4.84 1.13 5.98
C VAL A 209 4.31 -0.12 5.30
N SER A 210 4.76 -1.27 5.78
CA SER A 210 4.27 -2.57 5.30
C SER A 210 3.02 -2.94 6.07
N ALA A 211 1.89 -3.13 5.39
CA ALA A 211 0.74 -3.75 6.00
C ALA A 211 0.91 -5.27 5.97
N GLY A 212 0.57 -5.91 7.05
CA GLY A 212 0.38 -7.36 7.06
C GLY A 212 -0.83 -7.75 6.24
N THR A 213 -1.24 -9.01 6.30
CA THR A 213 -2.50 -9.40 5.66
C THR A 213 -3.69 -8.93 6.48
N ALA A 214 -4.62 -8.20 5.86
CA ALA A 214 -5.76 -7.64 6.59
C ALA A 214 -6.85 -8.68 6.90
N THR A 215 -7.06 -9.67 6.01
CA THR A 215 -8.19 -10.61 6.15
C THR A 215 -7.81 -12.07 5.91
N SER A 216 -6.61 -12.37 5.40
CA SER A 216 -6.26 -13.73 4.99
C SER A 216 -5.49 -14.52 6.05
N SER A 217 -5.46 -15.85 5.89
CA SER A 217 -4.67 -16.76 6.74
C SER A 217 -3.20 -16.87 6.31
N ARG A 218 -2.67 -15.86 5.57
CA ARG A 218 -1.34 -15.92 4.95
C ARG A 218 -0.23 -15.23 5.72
N GLY A 219 -0.49 -14.74 6.91
CA GLY A 219 0.52 -14.13 7.78
C GLY A 219 1.79 -14.97 7.87
N ARG A 220 2.97 -14.34 7.98
CA ARG A 220 4.29 -14.99 7.99
C ARG A 220 5.08 -14.70 9.25
N GLY A 221 6.06 -15.56 9.54
CA GLY A 221 6.96 -15.41 10.68
C GLY A 221 6.20 -15.17 11.98
N PRO A 222 6.52 -14.13 12.74
CA PRO A 222 5.84 -13.79 13.99
C PRO A 222 4.39 -13.33 13.80
N HIS A 223 3.98 -13.04 12.56
CA HIS A 223 2.62 -12.63 12.22
C HIS A 223 1.77 -13.76 11.64
N ARG A 224 2.22 -15.00 11.77
CA ARG A 224 1.47 -16.18 11.32
C ARG A 224 0.12 -16.24 12.03
N ASN A 225 -0.96 -16.48 11.24
CA ASN A 225 -2.35 -16.53 11.73
C ASN A 225 -2.84 -15.23 12.40
N ARG A 226 -2.24 -14.09 12.08
CA ARG A 226 -2.66 -12.79 12.60
C ARG A 226 -3.00 -11.86 11.43
N ASN A 227 -4.00 -11.00 11.64
CA ASN A 227 -4.42 -10.02 10.65
C ASN A 227 -4.08 -8.61 11.15
N PHE A 228 -3.61 -7.77 10.22
CA PHE A 228 -3.12 -6.44 10.52
C PHE A 228 -3.62 -5.43 9.50
N TYR A 229 -3.75 -4.19 9.94
CA TYR A 229 -3.86 -3.02 9.08
C TYR A 229 -3.18 -1.82 9.74
N ASN A 230 -2.95 -0.74 8.99
CA ASN A 230 -2.34 0.46 9.53
C ASN A 230 -3.31 1.65 9.46
N VAL A 231 -3.15 2.59 10.39
CA VAL A 231 -3.78 3.91 10.37
C VAL A 231 -2.67 4.97 10.35
N LEU A 232 -2.69 5.85 9.36
CA LEU A 232 -1.81 7.00 9.30
C LEU A 232 -2.62 8.25 9.67
N ARG A 233 -2.20 8.94 10.73
CA ARG A 233 -2.76 10.24 11.14
C ARG A 233 -1.79 11.33 10.75
N ILE A 234 -2.20 12.16 9.80
CA ILE A 234 -1.40 13.27 9.28
C ILE A 234 -1.80 14.51 10.04
N GLU A 235 -0.88 14.98 10.86
CA GLU A 235 -0.97 16.20 11.65
C GLU A 235 -0.15 17.33 11.00
N ALA A 236 -0.20 18.52 11.54
CA ALA A 236 0.54 19.67 11.00
C ALA A 236 2.06 19.48 11.09
N ASP A 237 2.54 18.89 12.18
CA ASP A 237 3.95 18.76 12.55
C ASP A 237 4.47 17.31 12.52
N ALA A 238 3.58 16.33 12.39
CA ALA A 238 3.98 14.92 12.44
C ALA A 238 3.03 14.03 11.64
N VAL A 239 3.49 12.81 11.36
CA VAL A 239 2.66 11.69 10.91
C VAL A 239 2.77 10.57 11.94
N GLN A 240 1.63 10.16 12.49
CA GLN A 240 1.56 8.97 13.34
C GLN A 240 1.14 7.77 12.51
N VAL A 241 1.84 6.65 12.67
CA VAL A 241 1.49 5.36 12.07
C VAL A 241 1.13 4.38 13.18
N GLU A 242 -0.11 3.91 13.18
CA GLU A 242 -0.63 2.93 14.13
C GLU A 242 -0.76 1.58 13.43
N GLU A 243 -0.04 0.56 13.90
CA GLU A 243 -0.25 -0.82 13.48
C GLU A 243 -1.36 -1.43 14.36
N ARG A 244 -2.40 -1.96 13.72
CA ARG A 244 -3.56 -2.56 14.39
C ARG A 244 -3.57 -4.07 14.13
N CYS A 245 -3.80 -4.87 15.17
CA CYS A 245 -3.82 -6.33 15.09
C CYS A 245 -5.18 -6.88 15.50
N TYR A 246 -5.69 -7.83 14.72
CA TYR A 246 -6.94 -8.52 15.05
C TYR A 246 -6.76 -9.48 16.22
N GLU A 247 -7.64 -9.35 17.21
CA GLU A 247 -7.77 -10.23 18.38
C GLU A 247 -9.06 -11.06 18.24
N PRO A 248 -8.98 -12.33 17.84
CA PRO A 248 -10.16 -13.14 17.56
C PRO A 248 -11.10 -13.30 18.76
N ALA A 249 -10.54 -13.42 19.99
CA ALA A 249 -11.34 -13.56 21.20
C ALA A 249 -12.23 -12.34 21.50
N ARG A 250 -11.77 -11.16 21.08
CA ARG A 250 -12.50 -9.88 21.23
C ARG A 250 -13.29 -9.49 19.99
N ARG A 251 -13.13 -10.18 18.88
CA ARG A 251 -13.64 -9.81 17.57
C ARG A 251 -13.35 -8.33 17.24
N ALA A 252 -12.13 -7.88 17.49
CA ALA A 252 -11.75 -6.48 17.35
C ALA A 252 -10.28 -6.35 16.95
N PHE A 253 -9.97 -5.26 16.24
CA PHE A 253 -8.60 -4.84 16.02
C PHE A 253 -8.15 -3.97 17.20
N ILE A 254 -7.04 -4.33 17.80
CA ILE A 254 -6.44 -3.63 18.94
C ILE A 254 -5.13 -2.95 18.56
N ASP A 255 -4.68 -2.00 19.36
CA ASP A 255 -3.37 -1.37 19.18
C ASP A 255 -2.27 -2.42 19.30
N PHE A 256 -1.34 -2.39 18.33
CA PHE A 256 -0.18 -3.29 18.34
C PHE A 256 1.13 -2.51 18.51
N ARG A 257 1.35 -1.48 17.67
CA ARG A 257 2.49 -0.56 17.77
C ARG A 257 2.08 0.82 17.29
N ARG A 258 2.81 1.84 17.74
CA ARG A 258 2.66 3.23 17.30
C ARG A 258 4.03 3.81 17.00
N HIS A 259 4.11 4.58 15.92
CA HIS A 259 5.30 5.28 15.48
C HIS A 259 4.91 6.73 15.23
N ARG A 260 5.78 7.67 15.59
CA ARG A 260 5.61 9.09 15.31
C ARG A 260 6.81 9.58 14.52
N PHE A 261 6.56 10.23 13.41
CA PHE A 261 7.56 10.81 12.52
C PHE A 261 7.33 12.31 12.46
N GLU A 262 8.30 13.08 12.99
CA GLU A 262 8.26 14.53 12.92
C GLU A 262 8.47 14.99 11.48
N ARG A 263 7.68 15.95 11.05
CA ARG A 263 7.83 16.57 9.74
C ARG A 263 8.87 17.67 9.84
N ALA A 264 9.84 17.70 8.92
CA ALA A 264 10.76 18.81 8.83
C ALA A 264 9.95 20.09 8.58
N LYS A 265 10.08 21.09 9.45
CA LYS A 265 9.54 22.43 9.19
C LYS A 265 10.20 22.91 7.91
N LEU A 266 9.41 23.18 6.87
CA LEU A 266 9.92 23.87 5.69
C LEU A 266 10.52 25.19 6.17
N PRO A 267 11.77 25.53 5.80
CA PRO A 267 12.29 26.84 6.09
C PRO A 267 11.32 27.85 5.47
N ASP A 268 10.91 28.85 6.24
CA ASP A 268 10.10 29.97 5.74
C ASP A 268 10.83 30.60 4.56
N LYS A 269 10.53 30.13 3.35
CA LYS A 269 10.98 30.82 2.13
C LYS A 269 10.18 32.10 2.08
N CYS A 270 10.80 33.18 2.56
CA CYS A 270 10.39 34.55 2.31
C CYS A 270 9.95 34.68 0.85
N TRP A 271 8.66 34.81 0.63
CA TRP A 271 8.15 35.47 -0.55
C TRP A 271 8.54 36.94 -0.44
N ARG A 272 9.71 37.31 -0.99
CA ARG A 272 9.96 38.69 -1.37
C ARG A 272 9.55 38.81 -2.81
N ALA A 273 8.63 39.74 -3.01
CA ALA A 273 8.04 40.20 -4.25
C ALA A 273 9.06 40.47 -5.37
#